data_4184ac69e6f868b24c103fc1907fa82d
#
_entry.id   4184ac69e6f868b24c103fc1907fa82d
#
_cell.length_a   1.000
_cell.length_b   1.000
_cell.length_c   1.000
_cell.angle_alpha   90.00
_cell.angle_beta   90.00
_cell.angle_gamma   90.00
#
_symmetry.space_group_name_H-M   'P 1'
#
loop_
_entity.id
_entity.type
_entity.pdbx_description
1 polymer ?
#
loop_
_entity_poly.entity_id
_entity_poly.type
_entity_poly.pdbx_seq_one_letter_code
_entity_poly.pdbx_strand_id
1 'polypeptide(L)'
;MDCPRILRQPYSTYLFMERCMFGRHAEKDHILDFLMQPSSLSLDVLPIIGAQQIGKRTLVEHVLKEEIVQKHFSCIIRLNNDDLNNLENDSTIKRHNLISFSERCLIVVELQHDADLMAWGRFYSSFSSKINITSKVILSSCMQKVSTLGTTKPLKLKKMRSDEFWNFFRTLSFGSENPYEHQVLLSIAMEMARLAKGDFLCAHIVSRVLRTNFSAQFWSHILDLMIKGERLHFHLFGEHAYDRVRKKREMDRGVPTITVEDMLNKTAVIPSDGNFEVLRWQSPIAPYYSYMGNCVVKKTSQFAPKERCLKRKRKTGL
;
A
#
# COMPACT_ATOMS: atom_id res chain seq x y z
N MET A 1 20.62 26.51 -15.42
CA MET A 1 20.41 25.10 -15.06
C MET A 1 19.45 25.07 -13.87
N ASP A 2 18.16 24.97 -14.16
CA ASP A 2 17.17 24.86 -13.10
C ASP A 2 17.23 23.47 -12.50
N CYS A 3 17.68 23.42 -11.25
CA CYS A 3 17.64 22.21 -10.46
C CYS A 3 16.18 21.78 -10.31
N PRO A 4 15.78 20.53 -10.69
CA PRO A 4 14.40 20.10 -10.51
C PRO A 4 14.04 20.31 -9.02
N ARG A 5 12.91 20.96 -8.76
CA ARG A 5 12.38 21.15 -7.41
C ARG A 5 12.16 19.77 -6.78
N ILE A 6 13.20 19.27 -6.14
CA ILE A 6 13.10 18.07 -5.30
C ILE A 6 12.02 18.42 -4.29
N LEU A 7 10.92 17.66 -4.32
CA LEU A 7 9.84 17.75 -3.35
C LEU A 7 10.49 17.82 -1.96
N ARG A 8 10.40 18.97 -1.32
CA ARG A 8 10.94 19.20 0.01
C ARG A 8 10.22 18.29 0.98
N GLN A 9 10.68 17.04 1.07
CA GLN A 9 10.35 16.22 2.23
C GLN A 9 11.26 16.73 3.34
N PRO A 10 10.70 17.19 4.46
CA PRO A 10 11.55 17.43 5.61
C PRO A 10 12.28 16.14 5.92
N TYR A 11 13.57 16.22 6.05
CA TYR A 11 14.42 15.09 6.40
C TYR A 11 13.91 14.35 7.65
N SER A 12 13.31 15.08 8.59
CA SER A 12 12.64 14.56 9.77
C SER A 12 11.43 13.68 9.47
N THR A 13 10.55 14.06 8.52
CA THR A 13 9.37 13.26 8.17
C THR A 13 9.76 11.97 7.46
N TYR A 14 10.76 12.01 6.59
CA TYR A 14 11.30 10.84 5.92
C TYR A 14 11.94 9.87 6.92
N LEU A 15 12.79 10.37 7.83
CA LEU A 15 13.40 9.58 8.90
C LEU A 15 12.36 9.03 9.87
N PHE A 16 11.32 9.79 10.18
CA PHE A 16 10.22 9.33 11.03
C PHE A 16 9.46 8.19 10.37
N MET A 17 9.12 8.31 9.09
CA MET A 17 8.41 7.29 8.32
C MET A 17 9.24 6.02 8.08
N GLU A 18 10.56 6.13 7.96
CA GLU A 18 11.44 4.98 7.78
C GLU A 18 11.82 4.28 9.09
N ARG A 19 11.91 5.02 10.19
CA ARG A 19 12.39 4.50 11.48
C ARG A 19 11.29 4.27 12.50
N CYS A 20 10.19 5.00 12.42
CA CYS A 20 9.09 4.91 13.37
C CYS A 20 7.85 4.33 12.73
N MET A 21 7.33 3.28 13.33
CA MET A 21 6.03 2.73 12.98
C MET A 21 4.93 3.59 13.58
N PHE A 22 4.07 4.17 12.76
CA PHE A 22 2.98 4.98 13.23
C PHE A 22 1.83 4.11 13.74
N GLY A 23 1.49 4.25 15.03
CA GLY A 23 0.29 3.65 15.63
C GLY A 23 0.20 2.12 15.64
N ARG A 24 1.32 1.39 15.49
CA ARG A 24 1.35 -0.09 15.41
C ARG A 24 2.34 -0.72 16.40
N HIS A 25 2.59 -0.05 17.52
CA HIS A 25 3.59 -0.51 18.48
C HIS A 25 3.22 -1.87 19.08
N ALA A 26 1.97 -2.06 19.52
CA ALA A 26 1.53 -3.31 20.11
C ALA A 26 1.59 -4.49 19.12
N GLU A 27 1.25 -4.26 17.85
CA GLU A 27 1.36 -5.29 16.81
C GLU A 27 2.82 -5.60 16.47
N LYS A 28 3.70 -4.58 16.47
CA LYS A 28 5.14 -4.76 16.29
C LYS A 28 5.72 -5.59 17.43
N ASP A 29 5.41 -5.24 18.68
CA ASP A 29 5.88 -5.94 19.88
C ASP A 29 5.40 -7.40 19.86
N HIS A 30 4.15 -7.65 19.49
CA HIS A 30 3.62 -9.02 19.34
C HIS A 30 4.41 -9.87 18.33
N ILE A 31 4.83 -9.27 17.19
CA ILE A 31 5.65 -9.98 16.21
C ILE A 31 7.06 -10.23 16.78
N LEU A 32 7.65 -9.24 17.45
CA LEU A 32 8.97 -9.39 18.09
C LEU A 32 8.94 -10.48 19.15
N ASP A 33 7.92 -10.51 20.01
CA ASP A 33 7.74 -11.55 21.01
C ASP A 33 7.67 -12.94 20.37
N PHE A 34 6.88 -13.10 19.29
CA PHE A 34 6.82 -14.35 18.54
C PHE A 34 8.19 -14.76 18.00
N LEU A 35 8.94 -13.82 17.42
CA LEU A 35 10.24 -14.10 16.82
C LEU A 35 11.30 -14.50 17.85
N MET A 36 11.24 -13.91 19.05
CA MET A 36 12.23 -14.15 20.12
C MET A 36 11.86 -15.33 21.03
N GLN A 37 10.63 -15.82 20.98
CA GLN A 37 10.23 -17.00 21.78
C GLN A 37 10.99 -18.27 21.35
N PRO A 38 11.31 -19.16 22.28
CA PRO A 38 11.85 -20.47 21.96
C PRO A 38 10.93 -21.20 20.96
N SER A 39 11.53 -21.92 20.02
CA SER A 39 10.76 -22.67 19.04
C SER A 39 10.14 -23.92 19.68
N SER A 40 8.95 -24.27 19.20
CA SER A 40 8.30 -25.54 19.49
C SER A 40 9.02 -26.70 18.79
N LEU A 41 8.47 -27.90 18.88
CA LEU A 41 9.00 -29.10 18.19
C LEU A 41 8.77 -29.07 16.66
N SER A 42 8.14 -28.03 16.15
CA SER A 42 7.82 -27.83 14.73
C SER A 42 8.16 -26.40 14.28
N LEU A 43 8.21 -26.18 12.97
CA LEU A 43 8.41 -24.86 12.39
C LEU A 43 7.24 -23.93 12.76
N ASP A 44 7.53 -22.90 13.56
CA ASP A 44 6.51 -21.96 14.05
C ASP A 44 6.08 -20.97 12.96
N VAL A 45 4.76 -20.79 12.83
CA VAL A 45 4.13 -19.91 11.83
C VAL A 45 3.20 -18.91 12.50
N LEU A 46 3.47 -17.61 12.31
CA LEU A 46 2.59 -16.53 12.72
C LEU A 46 1.81 -15.98 11.55
N PRO A 47 0.48 -16.19 11.46
CA PRO A 47 -0.35 -15.55 10.46
C PRO A 47 -0.62 -14.08 10.83
N ILE A 48 -0.41 -13.17 9.88
CA ILE A 48 -0.77 -11.75 9.96
C ILE A 48 -1.89 -11.47 8.97
N ILE A 49 -3.09 -11.28 9.48
CA ILE A 49 -4.31 -11.14 8.68
C ILE A 49 -4.84 -9.72 8.76
N GLY A 50 -5.26 -9.16 7.63
CA GLY A 50 -5.91 -7.84 7.61
C GLY A 50 -6.24 -7.41 6.20
N ALA A 51 -7.11 -6.40 6.06
CA ALA A 51 -7.52 -5.86 4.76
C ALA A 51 -6.31 -5.48 3.89
N GLN A 52 -6.55 -5.31 2.60
CA GLN A 52 -5.52 -4.76 1.72
C GLN A 52 -5.16 -3.33 2.13
N GLN A 53 -3.94 -2.91 1.82
CA GLN A 53 -3.44 -1.54 2.05
C GLN A 53 -3.48 -1.08 3.52
N ILE A 54 -3.66 -2.00 4.47
CA ILE A 54 -3.71 -1.73 5.91
C ILE A 54 -2.31 -1.62 6.57
N GLY A 55 -1.25 -1.80 5.78
CA GLY A 55 0.14 -1.67 6.26
C GLY A 55 0.76 -2.97 6.80
N LYS A 56 0.21 -4.18 6.49
CA LYS A 56 0.80 -5.47 6.91
C LYS A 56 2.27 -5.58 6.56
N ARG A 57 2.58 -5.34 5.28
CA ARG A 57 3.95 -5.43 4.79
C ARG A 57 4.87 -4.41 5.44
N THR A 58 4.43 -3.16 5.56
CA THR A 58 5.19 -2.10 6.23
C THR A 58 5.53 -2.49 7.66
N LEU A 59 4.56 -3.05 8.39
CA LEU A 59 4.76 -3.55 9.75
C LEU A 59 5.85 -4.64 9.79
N VAL A 60 5.75 -5.64 8.92
CA VAL A 60 6.74 -6.72 8.85
C VAL A 60 8.13 -6.18 8.51
N GLU A 61 8.25 -5.29 7.51
CA GLU A 61 9.55 -4.72 7.13
C GLU A 61 10.17 -3.85 8.24
N HIS A 62 9.36 -3.16 9.05
CA HIS A 62 9.87 -2.47 10.25
C HIS A 62 10.42 -3.45 11.27
N VAL A 63 9.73 -4.57 11.52
CA VAL A 63 10.22 -5.62 12.41
C VAL A 63 11.52 -6.23 11.88
N LEU A 64 11.58 -6.51 10.57
CA LEU A 64 12.79 -7.08 9.96
C LEU A 64 14.02 -6.16 10.05
N LYS A 65 13.82 -4.86 10.18
CA LYS A 65 14.91 -3.87 10.34
C LYS A 65 15.40 -3.72 11.78
N GLU A 66 14.70 -4.32 12.76
CA GLU A 66 15.14 -4.28 14.15
C GLU A 66 16.48 -5.03 14.32
N GLU A 67 17.42 -4.40 15.01
CA GLU A 67 18.75 -4.97 15.23
C GLU A 67 18.70 -6.34 15.91
N ILE A 68 17.77 -6.52 16.84
CA ILE A 68 17.58 -7.79 17.53
C ILE A 68 17.17 -8.91 16.57
N VAL A 69 16.33 -8.61 15.56
CA VAL A 69 15.90 -9.59 14.54
C VAL A 69 17.04 -9.91 13.59
N GLN A 70 17.77 -8.88 13.14
CA GLN A 70 18.94 -9.03 12.26
C GLN A 70 20.06 -9.85 12.90
N LYS A 71 20.25 -9.73 14.21
CA LYS A 71 21.25 -10.53 14.95
C LYS A 71 20.75 -11.95 15.26
N HIS A 72 19.43 -12.13 15.36
CA HIS A 72 18.86 -13.41 15.76
C HIS A 72 18.72 -14.39 14.60
N PHE A 73 18.47 -13.91 13.38
CA PHE A 73 18.31 -14.72 12.18
C PHE A 73 19.45 -14.46 11.20
N SER A 74 20.17 -15.53 10.84
CA SER A 74 21.29 -15.45 9.88
C SER A 74 20.80 -15.22 8.45
N CYS A 75 19.54 -15.59 8.15
CA CYS A 75 18.95 -15.48 6.83
C CYS A 75 17.51 -15.01 6.91
N ILE A 76 17.12 -14.05 6.04
CA ILE A 76 15.74 -13.59 5.89
C ILE A 76 15.31 -13.83 4.44
N ILE A 77 14.32 -14.71 4.25
CA ILE A 77 13.79 -15.13 2.95
C ILE A 77 12.41 -14.54 2.75
N ARG A 78 12.15 -13.96 1.58
CA ARG A 78 10.82 -13.44 1.20
C ARG A 78 10.27 -14.24 0.04
N LEU A 79 9.06 -14.75 0.20
CA LEU A 79 8.34 -15.56 -0.77
C LEU A 79 6.97 -14.96 -1.06
N ASN A 80 6.52 -15.08 -2.29
CA ASN A 80 5.18 -14.71 -2.73
C ASN A 80 4.42 -15.93 -3.29
N ASN A 81 3.21 -15.75 -3.83
CA ASN A 81 2.44 -16.83 -4.44
C ASN A 81 3.19 -17.56 -5.56
N ASP A 82 3.88 -16.81 -6.43
CA ASP A 82 4.56 -17.38 -7.59
C ASP A 82 5.76 -18.21 -7.15
N ASP A 83 6.47 -17.73 -6.12
CA ASP A 83 7.58 -18.49 -5.52
C ASP A 83 7.09 -19.83 -4.95
N LEU A 84 5.94 -19.84 -4.24
CA LEU A 84 5.38 -21.07 -3.68
C LEU A 84 4.94 -22.05 -4.76
N ASN A 85 4.34 -21.58 -5.86
CA ASN A 85 3.91 -22.42 -6.96
C ASN A 85 5.09 -23.02 -7.75
N ASN A 86 6.22 -22.31 -7.78
CA ASN A 86 7.42 -22.73 -8.51
C ASN A 86 8.41 -23.54 -7.66
N LEU A 87 8.13 -23.78 -6.38
CA LEU A 87 9.01 -24.54 -5.48
C LEU A 87 9.21 -26.00 -5.87
N GLU A 88 8.35 -26.55 -6.73
CA GLU A 88 8.54 -27.91 -7.32
C GLU A 88 9.77 -27.97 -8.24
N ASN A 89 10.18 -26.86 -8.80
CA ASN A 89 11.43 -26.76 -9.55
C ASN A 89 12.56 -26.40 -8.58
N ASP A 90 13.42 -27.33 -8.28
CA ASP A 90 14.63 -27.25 -7.43
C ASP A 90 15.49 -25.97 -7.67
N SER A 91 15.23 -25.28 -8.79
CA SER A 91 15.86 -24.02 -9.20
C SER A 91 15.48 -22.80 -8.36
N THR A 92 14.30 -22.75 -7.73
CA THR A 92 13.89 -21.59 -6.91
C THR A 92 14.56 -21.64 -5.54
N ILE A 93 14.70 -22.83 -4.96
CA ILE A 93 15.48 -23.05 -3.74
C ILE A 93 16.97 -22.79 -4.02
N LYS A 94 17.45 -23.18 -5.21
CA LYS A 94 18.84 -22.93 -5.66
C LYS A 94 19.12 -21.48 -6.05
N ARG A 95 18.14 -20.71 -6.53
CA ARG A 95 18.31 -19.24 -6.75
C ARG A 95 18.53 -18.49 -5.45
N HIS A 96 17.96 -18.97 -4.38
CA HIS A 96 18.29 -18.50 -3.05
C HIS A 96 19.46 -19.29 -2.47
N ASN A 97 20.53 -19.58 -3.19
CA ASN A 97 21.78 -20.30 -2.83
C ASN A 97 22.27 -20.13 -1.38
N LEU A 98 21.38 -19.78 -0.48
CA LEU A 98 21.55 -19.21 0.85
C LEU A 98 21.11 -20.13 1.97
N ILE A 99 20.55 -21.31 1.67
CA ILE A 99 20.03 -22.14 2.76
C ILE A 99 21.07 -23.20 3.10
N SER A 100 22.01 -22.82 3.94
CA SER A 100 22.50 -23.80 4.89
C SER A 100 21.35 -24.12 5.83
N PHE A 101 20.72 -25.29 5.63
CA PHE A 101 19.58 -25.77 6.45
C PHE A 101 19.92 -25.86 7.95
N SER A 102 21.20 -25.70 8.31
CA SER A 102 21.69 -25.62 9.68
C SER A 102 21.51 -24.26 10.33
N GLU A 103 21.28 -23.21 9.55
CA GLU A 103 21.18 -21.83 10.07
C GLU A 103 19.73 -21.48 10.47
N ARG A 104 19.64 -20.52 11.39
CA ARG A 104 18.34 -19.96 11.82
C ARG A 104 17.82 -18.99 10.78
N CYS A 105 16.72 -19.33 10.11
CA CYS A 105 16.12 -18.53 9.06
C CYS A 105 14.79 -17.91 9.48
N LEU A 106 14.51 -16.69 9.02
CA LEU A 106 13.20 -16.07 9.07
C LEU A 106 12.61 -16.05 7.67
N ILE A 107 11.46 -16.72 7.49
CA ILE A 107 10.77 -16.80 6.21
C ILE A 107 9.53 -15.92 6.27
N VAL A 108 9.41 -14.97 5.35
CA VAL A 108 8.24 -14.10 5.20
C VAL A 108 7.51 -14.49 3.93
N VAL A 109 6.28 -14.97 4.07
CA VAL A 109 5.43 -15.39 2.96
C VAL A 109 4.26 -14.44 2.80
N GLU A 110 4.08 -13.88 1.61
CA GLU A 110 2.94 -13.01 1.30
C GLU A 110 1.95 -13.74 0.39
N LEU A 111 0.79 -14.14 0.94
CA LEU A 111 -0.28 -14.79 0.19
C LEU A 111 -1.33 -13.78 -0.27
N GLN A 112 -1.59 -13.75 -1.58
CA GLN A 112 -2.61 -12.91 -2.22
C GLN A 112 -3.97 -13.62 -2.28
N HIS A 113 -4.99 -13.00 -2.88
CA HIS A 113 -6.36 -13.54 -2.95
C HIS A 113 -6.49 -14.88 -3.66
N ASP A 114 -5.70 -15.09 -4.68
CA ASP A 114 -5.68 -16.25 -5.57
C ASP A 114 -4.66 -17.31 -5.12
N ALA A 115 -4.13 -17.17 -3.91
CA ALA A 115 -3.13 -18.09 -3.39
C ALA A 115 -3.66 -19.53 -3.32
N ASP A 116 -2.91 -20.44 -3.91
CA ASP A 116 -3.12 -21.86 -3.76
C ASP A 116 -2.68 -22.33 -2.36
N LEU A 117 -3.65 -22.67 -1.51
CA LEU A 117 -3.37 -23.16 -0.16
C LEU A 117 -2.73 -24.56 -0.17
N MET A 118 -2.89 -25.32 -1.24
CA MET A 118 -2.19 -26.59 -1.40
C MET A 118 -0.70 -26.37 -1.65
N ALA A 119 -0.33 -25.32 -2.38
CA ALA A 119 1.08 -24.94 -2.54
C ALA A 119 1.71 -24.56 -1.18
N TRP A 120 0.97 -23.87 -0.32
CA TRP A 120 1.42 -23.65 1.06
C TRP A 120 1.64 -24.96 1.83
N GLY A 121 0.71 -25.92 1.74
CA GLY A 121 0.83 -27.22 2.40
C GLY A 121 2.07 -27.98 1.95
N ARG A 122 2.33 -28.02 0.63
CA ARG A 122 3.55 -28.63 0.04
C ARG A 122 4.83 -27.95 0.55
N PHE A 123 4.84 -26.61 0.52
CA PHE A 123 5.94 -25.80 1.06
C PHE A 123 6.21 -26.14 2.51
N TYR A 124 5.20 -26.03 3.38
CA TYR A 124 5.34 -26.26 4.81
C TYR A 124 5.87 -27.67 5.11
N SER A 125 5.32 -28.70 4.48
CA SER A 125 5.74 -30.08 4.66
C SER A 125 7.19 -30.33 4.21
N SER A 126 7.57 -29.73 3.07
CA SER A 126 8.93 -29.87 2.53
C SER A 126 9.98 -29.12 3.36
N PHE A 127 9.61 -27.93 3.85
CA PHE A 127 10.54 -27.08 4.60
C PHE A 127 10.68 -27.50 6.07
N SER A 128 9.58 -27.88 6.73
CA SER A 128 9.61 -28.25 8.14
C SER A 128 10.53 -29.46 8.44
N SER A 129 10.73 -30.33 7.45
CA SER A 129 11.63 -31.47 7.58
C SER A 129 13.11 -31.18 7.32
N LYS A 130 13.42 -30.06 6.67
CA LYS A 130 14.78 -29.75 6.19
C LYS A 130 15.42 -28.56 6.92
N ILE A 131 14.63 -27.61 7.41
CA ILE A 131 15.11 -26.37 7.99
C ILE A 131 15.44 -26.52 9.48
N ASN A 132 16.33 -25.67 9.97
CA ASN A 132 16.63 -25.58 11.40
C ASN A 132 15.33 -25.29 12.19
N ILE A 133 15.07 -26.10 13.20
CA ILE A 133 13.85 -26.04 14.04
C ILE A 133 13.67 -24.68 14.74
N THR A 134 14.74 -23.91 14.91
CA THR A 134 14.70 -22.56 15.50
C THR A 134 14.30 -21.48 14.50
N SER A 135 14.06 -21.85 13.23
CA SER A 135 13.57 -20.94 12.21
C SER A 135 12.10 -20.58 12.44
N LYS A 136 11.67 -19.43 11.94
CA LYS A 136 10.30 -18.90 12.10
C LYS A 136 9.72 -18.51 10.77
N VAL A 137 8.39 -18.55 10.67
CA VAL A 137 7.65 -18.08 9.48
C VAL A 137 6.65 -17.00 9.87
N ILE A 138 6.65 -15.90 9.11
CA ILE A 138 5.57 -14.91 9.10
C ILE A 138 4.75 -15.12 7.84
N LEU A 139 3.46 -15.36 7.99
CA LEU A 139 2.53 -15.61 6.89
C LEU A 139 1.53 -14.45 6.76
N SER A 140 1.73 -13.55 5.80
CA SER A 140 0.92 -12.35 5.62
C SER A 140 -0.15 -12.53 4.55
N SER A 141 -1.42 -12.23 4.87
CA SER A 141 -2.52 -12.32 3.90
C SER A 141 -3.69 -11.37 4.20
N CYS A 142 -4.52 -11.14 3.19
CA CYS A 142 -5.84 -10.52 3.35
C CYS A 142 -6.97 -11.56 3.47
N MET A 143 -6.67 -12.84 3.23
CA MET A 143 -7.65 -13.93 3.29
C MET A 143 -7.79 -14.44 4.72
N GLN A 144 -9.03 -14.42 5.25
CA GLN A 144 -9.31 -14.91 6.60
C GLN A 144 -8.96 -16.41 6.76
N LYS A 145 -9.13 -17.21 5.72
CA LYS A 145 -8.81 -18.64 5.73
C LYS A 145 -7.32 -18.94 6.01
N VAL A 146 -6.43 -18.00 5.72
CA VAL A 146 -4.99 -18.16 6.02
C VAL A 146 -4.71 -18.13 7.53
N SER A 147 -5.63 -17.64 8.34
CA SER A 147 -5.48 -17.67 9.81
C SER A 147 -5.37 -19.05 10.40
N THR A 148 -5.88 -20.09 9.72
CA THR A 148 -5.83 -21.49 10.16
C THR A 148 -4.54 -22.20 9.78
N LEU A 149 -3.69 -21.58 8.98
CA LEU A 149 -2.41 -22.15 8.53
C LEU A 149 -1.26 -21.91 9.50
N GLY A 150 -1.50 -21.13 10.55
CA GLY A 150 -0.51 -20.85 11.58
C GLY A 150 -0.42 -21.91 12.66
N THR A 151 0.73 -21.97 13.31
CA THR A 151 0.94 -22.77 14.53
C THR A 151 0.63 -21.95 15.79
N THR A 152 0.54 -20.60 15.63
CA THR A 152 0.24 -19.67 16.70
C THR A 152 -1.06 -18.88 16.43
N LYS A 153 -1.56 -18.20 17.46
CA LYS A 153 -2.73 -17.33 17.32
C LYS A 153 -2.47 -16.24 16.27
N PRO A 154 -3.36 -16.07 15.27
CA PRO A 154 -3.15 -15.09 14.21
C PRO A 154 -3.20 -13.64 14.75
N LEU A 155 -2.28 -12.80 14.28
CA LEU A 155 -2.31 -11.36 14.48
C LEU A 155 -3.29 -10.75 13.48
N LYS A 156 -4.41 -10.22 13.98
CA LYS A 156 -5.44 -9.58 13.15
C LYS A 156 -5.25 -8.07 13.15
N LEU A 157 -4.76 -7.52 12.05
CA LEU A 157 -4.62 -6.08 11.89
C LEU A 157 -5.99 -5.46 11.58
N LYS A 158 -6.41 -4.53 12.41
CA LYS A 158 -7.60 -3.68 12.17
C LYS A 158 -7.21 -2.40 11.44
N LYS A 159 -8.18 -1.70 10.86
CA LYS A 159 -7.94 -0.34 10.37
C LYS A 159 -7.43 0.52 11.53
N MET A 160 -6.53 1.45 11.20
CA MET A 160 -6.05 2.43 12.16
C MET A 160 -7.23 3.27 12.68
N ARG A 161 -7.20 3.69 13.93
CA ARG A 161 -8.21 4.59 14.48
C ARG A 161 -8.21 5.91 13.72
N SER A 162 -9.36 6.55 13.63
CA SER A 162 -9.52 7.77 12.83
C SER A 162 -8.62 8.92 13.30
N ASP A 163 -8.40 9.03 14.61
CA ASP A 163 -7.52 10.03 15.22
C ASP A 163 -6.03 9.76 14.91
N GLU A 164 -5.60 8.51 14.98
CA GLU A 164 -4.25 8.09 14.62
C GLU A 164 -4.01 8.27 13.11
N PHE A 165 -4.99 7.87 12.28
CA PHE A 165 -4.90 8.04 10.83
C PHE A 165 -4.89 9.52 10.43
N TRP A 166 -5.67 10.36 11.11
CA TRP A 166 -5.61 11.81 10.92
C TRP A 166 -4.22 12.37 11.23
N ASN A 167 -3.64 11.98 12.37
CA ASN A 167 -2.28 12.40 12.73
C ASN A 167 -1.25 11.96 11.67
N PHE A 168 -1.37 10.74 11.16
CA PHE A 168 -0.55 10.22 10.08
C PHE A 168 -0.71 11.06 8.80
N PHE A 169 -1.94 11.27 8.33
CA PHE A 169 -2.24 12.03 7.12
C PHE A 169 -1.76 13.49 7.24
N ARG A 170 -2.01 14.11 8.37
CA ARG A 170 -1.56 15.47 8.68
C ARG A 170 -0.04 15.60 8.58
N THR A 171 0.69 14.69 9.21
CA THR A 171 2.17 14.66 9.15
C THR A 171 2.66 14.51 7.73
N LEU A 172 2.05 13.65 6.93
CA LEU A 172 2.40 13.48 5.52
C LEU A 172 2.13 14.72 4.68
N SER A 173 0.98 15.37 4.90
CA SER A 173 0.51 16.47 4.04
C SER A 173 1.23 17.80 4.33
N PHE A 174 1.47 18.08 5.60
CA PHE A 174 2.10 19.34 6.02
C PHE A 174 3.62 19.26 6.08
N GLY A 175 4.16 18.07 6.35
CA GLY A 175 5.61 17.90 6.45
C GLY A 175 6.21 18.72 7.59
N SER A 176 7.05 19.73 7.25
CA SER A 176 7.69 20.65 8.21
C SER A 176 6.85 21.88 8.53
N GLU A 177 5.79 22.13 7.75
CA GLU A 177 4.92 23.29 7.97
C GLU A 177 4.08 23.08 9.23
N ASN A 178 3.86 24.16 9.99
CA ASN A 178 2.99 24.11 11.14
C ASN A 178 1.51 24.12 10.71
N PRO A 179 0.76 23.02 10.89
CA PRO A 179 -0.62 22.94 10.42
C PRO A 179 -1.53 23.99 11.03
N TYR A 180 -1.22 24.43 12.24
CA TYR A 180 -2.06 25.38 12.98
C TYR A 180 -1.95 26.84 12.47
N GLU A 181 -0.92 27.13 11.69
CA GLU A 181 -0.80 28.42 10.99
C GLU A 181 -1.62 28.47 9.70
N HIS A 182 -2.12 27.31 9.23
CA HIS A 182 -2.83 27.15 7.96
C HIS A 182 -4.23 26.56 8.17
N GLN A 183 -5.10 27.24 8.91
CA GLN A 183 -6.41 26.72 9.33
C GLN A 183 -7.29 26.22 8.17
N VAL A 184 -7.28 26.92 7.04
CA VAL A 184 -8.04 26.52 5.85
C VAL A 184 -7.51 25.20 5.28
N LEU A 185 -6.18 25.07 5.13
CA LEU A 185 -5.56 23.83 4.67
C LEU A 185 -5.79 22.67 5.65
N LEU A 186 -5.76 22.98 6.95
CA LEU A 186 -6.00 21.99 8.00
C LEU A 186 -7.42 21.39 7.90
N SER A 187 -8.44 22.25 7.67
CA SER A 187 -9.82 21.78 7.51
C SER A 187 -10.01 20.93 6.25
N ILE A 188 -9.41 21.34 5.13
CA ILE A 188 -9.45 20.60 3.87
C ILE A 188 -8.76 19.23 4.03
N ALA A 189 -7.59 19.20 4.67
CA ALA A 189 -6.84 17.97 4.92
C ALA A 189 -7.62 16.99 5.82
N MET A 190 -8.33 17.51 6.82
CA MET A 190 -9.17 16.68 7.71
C MET A 190 -10.29 15.99 6.93
N GLU A 191 -10.94 16.69 6.01
CA GLU A 191 -11.97 16.12 5.15
C GLU A 191 -11.39 15.07 4.19
N MET A 192 -10.19 15.31 3.61
CA MET A 192 -9.50 14.33 2.78
C MET A 192 -9.13 13.07 3.57
N ALA A 193 -8.64 13.22 4.79
CA ALA A 193 -8.32 12.09 5.67
C ALA A 193 -9.56 11.24 5.96
N ARG A 194 -10.71 11.89 6.18
CA ARG A 194 -12.00 11.22 6.37
C ARG A 194 -12.42 10.42 5.14
N LEU A 195 -12.26 11.01 3.95
CA LEU A 195 -12.55 10.33 2.67
C LEU A 195 -11.60 9.16 2.40
N ALA A 196 -10.35 9.25 2.82
CA ALA A 196 -9.37 8.18 2.65
C ALA A 196 -9.66 6.93 3.51
N LYS A 197 -10.53 7.01 4.52
CA LYS A 197 -11.06 5.87 5.32
C LYS A 197 -9.98 4.91 5.86
N GLY A 198 -8.81 5.42 6.21
CA GLY A 198 -7.70 4.61 6.73
C GLY A 198 -6.86 3.89 5.66
N ASP A 199 -7.01 4.24 4.39
CA ASP A 199 -6.19 3.73 3.28
C ASP A 199 -4.83 4.46 3.25
N PHE A 200 -3.78 3.76 3.65
CA PHE A 200 -2.41 4.30 3.66
C PHE A 200 -1.89 4.66 2.27
N LEU A 201 -2.26 3.89 1.23
CA LEU A 201 -1.84 4.18 -0.13
C LEU A 201 -2.48 5.49 -0.62
N CYS A 202 -3.78 5.67 -0.35
CA CYS A 202 -4.47 6.93 -0.63
C CYS A 202 -3.81 8.10 0.12
N ALA A 203 -3.50 7.93 1.40
CA ALA A 203 -2.83 8.96 2.20
C ALA A 203 -1.49 9.36 1.60
N HIS A 204 -0.66 8.40 1.19
CA HIS A 204 0.63 8.66 0.56
C HIS A 204 0.50 9.40 -0.78
N ILE A 205 -0.39 8.94 -1.65
CA ILE A 205 -0.60 9.56 -2.97
C ILE A 205 -1.09 11.00 -2.80
N VAL A 206 -2.16 11.19 -2.02
CA VAL A 206 -2.78 12.48 -1.84
C VAL A 206 -1.81 13.46 -1.17
N SER A 207 -1.19 13.09 -0.05
CA SER A 207 -0.27 13.98 0.66
C SER A 207 0.93 14.40 -0.20
N ARG A 208 1.43 13.50 -1.05
CA ARG A 208 2.50 13.81 -1.99
C ARG A 208 2.07 14.86 -3.02
N VAL A 209 0.85 14.72 -3.56
CA VAL A 209 0.25 15.71 -4.46
C VAL A 209 0.05 17.07 -3.76
N LEU A 210 -0.48 17.07 -2.54
CA LEU A 210 -0.73 18.30 -1.78
C LEU A 210 0.53 19.13 -1.56
N ARG A 211 1.67 18.46 -1.34
CA ARG A 211 2.96 19.14 -1.16
C ARG A 211 3.55 19.75 -2.42
N THR A 212 3.06 19.40 -3.61
CA THR A 212 3.50 20.06 -4.86
C THR A 212 3.04 21.49 -4.95
N ASN A 213 1.89 21.82 -4.33
CA ASN A 213 1.35 23.18 -4.32
C ASN A 213 0.61 23.42 -2.99
N PHE A 214 1.24 24.17 -2.09
CA PHE A 214 0.75 24.46 -0.75
C PHE A 214 -0.20 25.68 -0.77
N SER A 215 -1.35 25.53 -1.46
CA SER A 215 -2.38 26.59 -1.55
C SER A 215 -3.78 26.01 -1.32
N ALA A 216 -4.64 26.81 -0.66
CA ALA A 216 -6.01 26.42 -0.36
C ALA A 216 -6.82 26.11 -1.63
N GLN A 217 -6.61 26.87 -2.70
CA GLN A 217 -7.29 26.66 -3.97
C GLN A 217 -6.93 25.32 -4.58
N PHE A 218 -5.64 24.96 -4.58
CA PHE A 218 -5.17 23.68 -5.10
C PHE A 218 -5.69 22.51 -4.24
N TRP A 219 -5.60 22.62 -2.93
CA TRP A 219 -6.08 21.58 -2.02
C TRP A 219 -7.59 21.37 -2.12
N SER A 220 -8.38 22.45 -2.25
CA SER A 220 -9.83 22.36 -2.50
C SER A 220 -10.12 21.63 -3.81
N HIS A 221 -9.36 21.92 -4.88
CA HIS A 221 -9.50 21.23 -6.15
C HIS A 221 -9.23 19.71 -6.02
N ILE A 222 -8.18 19.32 -5.29
CA ILE A 222 -7.88 17.91 -5.05
C ILE A 222 -8.99 17.23 -4.22
N LEU A 223 -9.52 17.91 -3.20
CA LEU A 223 -10.68 17.43 -2.43
C LEU A 223 -11.89 17.18 -3.33
N ASP A 224 -12.22 18.10 -4.22
CA ASP A 224 -13.30 17.96 -5.19
C ASP A 224 -13.10 16.75 -6.11
N LEU A 225 -11.85 16.52 -6.56
CA LEU A 225 -11.53 15.34 -7.37
C LEU A 225 -11.71 14.04 -6.57
N MET A 226 -11.33 14.01 -5.30
CA MET A 226 -11.55 12.86 -4.42
C MET A 226 -13.05 12.57 -4.24
N ILE A 227 -13.86 13.60 -3.96
CA ILE A 227 -15.32 13.47 -3.81
C ILE A 227 -15.97 12.97 -5.11
N LYS A 228 -15.60 13.54 -6.25
CA LYS A 228 -16.11 13.14 -7.56
C LYS A 228 -15.69 11.71 -7.90
N GLY A 229 -14.45 11.37 -7.63
CA GLY A 229 -13.91 10.02 -7.85
C GLY A 229 -14.64 8.97 -7.01
N GLU A 230 -14.89 9.23 -5.75
CA GLU A 230 -15.63 8.32 -4.87
C GLU A 230 -17.08 8.13 -5.34
N ARG A 231 -17.79 9.21 -5.68
CA ARG A 231 -19.17 9.16 -6.18
C ARG A 231 -19.27 8.39 -7.49
N LEU A 232 -18.36 8.66 -8.44
CA LEU A 232 -18.34 7.97 -9.72
C LEU A 232 -18.09 6.45 -9.56
N HIS A 233 -17.16 6.10 -8.69
CA HIS A 233 -16.82 4.70 -8.43
C HIS A 233 -17.98 3.97 -7.77
N PHE A 234 -18.61 4.56 -6.76
CA PHE A 234 -19.77 4.00 -6.10
C PHE A 234 -20.95 3.83 -7.07
N HIS A 235 -21.16 4.80 -7.97
CA HIS A 235 -22.24 4.74 -8.97
C HIS A 235 -22.03 3.65 -10.02
N LEU A 236 -20.76 3.40 -10.40
CA LEU A 236 -20.45 2.41 -11.45
C LEU A 236 -20.32 0.97 -10.90
N PHE A 237 -19.93 0.79 -9.66
CA PHE A 237 -19.52 -0.52 -9.14
C PHE A 237 -20.22 -0.94 -7.84
N GLY A 238 -20.99 -0.05 -7.20
CA GLY A 238 -21.62 -0.33 -5.90
C GLY A 238 -20.65 -0.52 -4.74
N GLU A 239 -19.36 -0.29 -4.96
CA GLU A 239 -18.27 -0.47 -3.99
C GLU A 239 -17.45 0.82 -3.86
N HIS A 240 -16.78 1.00 -2.73
CA HIS A 240 -15.83 2.10 -2.60
C HIS A 240 -14.59 1.86 -3.47
N ALA A 241 -14.09 2.93 -4.10
CA ALA A 241 -12.95 2.91 -5.03
C ALA A 241 -11.69 2.23 -4.46
N TYR A 242 -11.56 2.20 -3.14
CA TYR A 242 -10.41 1.69 -2.42
C TYR A 242 -10.50 0.18 -2.12
N ASP A 243 -11.63 -0.45 -2.33
CA ASP A 243 -11.83 -1.88 -2.02
C ASP A 243 -11.39 -2.82 -3.17
N ARG A 244 -11.08 -2.27 -4.34
CA ARG A 244 -10.60 -3.05 -5.50
C ARG A 244 -9.11 -3.32 -5.47
N VAL A 245 -8.76 -4.57 -5.78
CA VAL A 245 -7.38 -5.02 -6.00
C VAL A 245 -6.77 -4.26 -7.17
N ARG A 246 -5.65 -3.58 -6.94
CA ARG A 246 -4.91 -2.88 -7.97
C ARG A 246 -3.71 -3.72 -8.40
N LYS A 247 -3.47 -3.78 -9.72
CA LYS A 247 -2.32 -4.49 -10.28
C LYS A 247 -1.02 -3.99 -9.66
N LYS A 248 -0.23 -4.93 -9.16
CA LYS A 248 1.08 -4.73 -8.60
C LYS A 248 2.09 -5.20 -9.66
N ARG A 249 3.02 -4.36 -10.06
CA ARG A 249 4.13 -4.71 -10.97
C ARG A 249 5.46 -4.36 -10.33
N GLU A 250 6.44 -5.24 -10.48
CA GLU A 250 7.85 -4.85 -10.36
C GLU A 250 8.21 -4.03 -11.60
N MET A 251 8.82 -2.87 -11.39
CA MET A 251 9.22 -1.99 -12.49
C MET A 251 10.70 -2.15 -12.78
N ASP A 252 11.03 -2.32 -14.07
CA ASP A 252 12.38 -2.11 -14.56
C ASP A 252 12.77 -0.62 -14.38
N ARG A 253 13.93 -0.40 -13.78
CA ARG A 253 14.50 0.95 -13.60
C ARG A 253 14.95 1.44 -14.98
N GLY A 254 14.23 2.36 -15.59
CA GLY A 254 14.69 3.02 -16.81
C GLY A 254 13.63 3.54 -17.80
N VAL A 255 12.35 3.23 -17.61
CA VAL A 255 11.29 3.76 -18.49
C VAL A 255 10.76 5.07 -17.94
N PRO A 256 10.73 6.17 -18.72
CA PRO A 256 10.08 7.42 -18.31
C PRO A 256 8.60 7.12 -18.03
N THR A 257 8.18 7.26 -16.80
CA THR A 257 6.83 6.91 -16.37
C THR A 257 6.10 8.17 -15.97
N ILE A 258 4.93 8.41 -16.57
CA ILE A 258 4.05 9.50 -16.17
C ILE A 258 3.57 9.23 -14.72
N THR A 259 3.74 10.21 -13.84
CA THR A 259 3.26 10.12 -12.46
C THR A 259 1.91 10.84 -12.30
N VAL A 260 1.20 10.57 -11.21
CA VAL A 260 -0.04 11.31 -10.89
C VAL A 260 0.26 12.79 -10.68
N GLU A 261 1.40 13.12 -10.09
CA GLU A 261 1.86 14.49 -9.86
C GLU A 261 2.10 15.22 -11.18
N ASP A 262 2.73 14.57 -12.15
CA ASP A 262 2.98 15.15 -13.47
C ASP A 262 1.67 15.47 -14.19
N MET A 263 0.68 14.58 -14.06
CA MET A 263 -0.65 14.82 -14.65
C MET A 263 -1.36 16.00 -14.00
N LEU A 264 -1.35 16.10 -12.68
CA LEU A 264 -2.04 17.15 -11.95
C LEU A 264 -1.37 18.53 -12.12
N ASN A 265 -0.04 18.53 -12.22
CA ASN A 265 0.74 19.75 -12.47
C ASN A 265 0.84 20.11 -13.96
N LYS A 266 0.27 19.29 -14.85
CA LYS A 266 0.32 19.47 -16.32
C LYS A 266 1.75 19.51 -16.87
N THR A 267 2.67 18.81 -16.24
CA THR A 267 4.07 18.68 -16.67
C THR A 267 4.30 17.47 -17.57
N ALA A 268 3.39 16.51 -17.56
CA ALA A 268 3.47 15.33 -18.40
C ALA A 268 2.96 15.61 -19.84
N VAL A 269 3.66 15.03 -20.82
CA VAL A 269 3.14 14.92 -22.19
C VAL A 269 2.18 13.74 -22.21
N ILE A 270 0.87 14.04 -22.19
CA ILE A 270 -0.17 13.02 -22.24
C ILE A 270 -0.41 12.62 -23.70
N PRO A 271 -0.53 11.31 -24.04
CA PRO A 271 -0.90 10.88 -25.38
C PRO A 271 -2.19 11.54 -25.86
N SER A 272 -2.27 11.85 -27.15
CA SER A 272 -3.44 12.52 -27.76
C SER A 272 -4.68 11.64 -27.77
N ASP A 273 -4.53 10.31 -27.73
CA ASP A 273 -5.60 9.33 -27.70
C ASP A 273 -5.12 7.98 -27.11
N GLY A 274 -6.08 7.08 -26.84
CA GLY A 274 -5.80 5.73 -26.36
C GLY A 274 -5.68 5.60 -24.84
N ASN A 275 -5.13 4.46 -24.45
CA ASN A 275 -4.90 4.09 -23.06
C ASN A 275 -3.41 4.29 -22.72
N PHE A 276 -3.14 4.80 -21.53
CA PHE A 276 -1.78 4.90 -21.01
C PHE A 276 -1.73 4.56 -19.51
N GLU A 277 -0.56 4.15 -19.06
CA GLU A 277 -0.34 3.80 -17.65
C GLU A 277 0.27 4.99 -16.90
N VAL A 278 -0.17 5.17 -15.65
CA VAL A 278 0.31 6.21 -14.75
C VAL A 278 0.81 5.57 -13.47
N LEU A 279 2.01 5.92 -13.08
CA LEU A 279 2.54 5.53 -11.77
C LEU A 279 1.79 6.31 -10.67
N ARG A 280 1.01 5.58 -9.89
CA ARG A 280 0.28 6.15 -8.75
C ARG A 280 1.17 6.29 -7.52
N TRP A 281 1.96 5.25 -7.25
CA TRP A 281 2.84 5.21 -6.11
C TRP A 281 3.85 4.08 -6.24
N GLN A 282 5.06 4.31 -5.72
CA GLN A 282 6.09 3.29 -5.61
C GLN A 282 6.47 3.10 -4.14
N SER A 283 6.58 1.84 -3.70
CA SER A 283 7.00 1.52 -2.34
C SER A 283 8.44 1.98 -2.10
N PRO A 284 8.72 2.77 -1.06
CA PRO A 284 10.09 3.08 -0.66
C PRO A 284 10.79 1.89 0.01
N ILE A 285 10.06 0.79 0.27
CA ILE A 285 10.53 -0.39 0.99
C ILE A 285 10.65 -1.55 0.01
N ALA A 286 11.77 -2.25 0.03
CA ALA A 286 12.01 -3.42 -0.82
C ALA A 286 11.03 -4.58 -0.53
N PRO A 287 10.67 -5.38 -1.54
CA PRO A 287 10.82 -5.13 -2.97
C PRO A 287 9.97 -3.92 -3.38
N TYR A 288 10.58 -3.04 -4.17
CA TYR A 288 10.02 -1.72 -4.54
C TYR A 288 8.84 -1.86 -5.49
N TYR A 289 7.68 -2.27 -4.97
CA TYR A 289 6.48 -2.43 -5.78
C TYR A 289 5.95 -1.09 -6.30
N SER A 290 5.56 -1.10 -7.56
CA SER A 290 4.92 0.03 -8.21
C SER A 290 3.43 -0.21 -8.39
N TYR A 291 2.63 0.80 -8.08
CA TYR A 291 1.18 0.78 -8.26
C TYR A 291 0.83 1.63 -9.48
N MET A 292 0.44 0.95 -10.55
CA MET A 292 0.07 1.57 -11.82
C MET A 292 -1.44 1.81 -11.90
N GLY A 293 -1.84 2.81 -12.64
CA GLY A 293 -3.23 3.07 -12.99
C GLY A 293 -3.37 3.22 -14.49
N ASN A 294 -4.39 2.57 -15.06
CA ASN A 294 -4.73 2.75 -16.45
C ASN A 294 -5.60 4.00 -16.60
N CYS A 295 -5.20 4.90 -17.49
CA CYS A 295 -5.92 6.10 -17.85
C CYS A 295 -6.35 6.03 -19.32
N VAL A 296 -7.49 6.62 -19.62
CA VAL A 296 -8.05 6.70 -20.97
C VAL A 296 -8.22 8.16 -21.33
N VAL A 297 -7.67 8.57 -22.47
CA VAL A 297 -7.93 9.90 -23.01
C VAL A 297 -9.35 9.94 -23.58
N LYS A 298 -10.25 10.73 -22.99
CA LYS A 298 -11.59 10.99 -23.52
C LYS A 298 -11.56 12.28 -24.31
N LYS A 299 -11.87 12.22 -25.62
CA LYS A 299 -12.07 13.42 -26.43
C LYS A 299 -13.28 14.18 -25.90
N THR A 300 -13.11 15.46 -25.64
CA THR A 300 -14.09 16.35 -24.95
C THR A 300 -15.43 16.51 -25.69
N SER A 301 -15.56 15.99 -26.90
CA SER A 301 -16.77 16.08 -27.73
C SER A 301 -17.99 15.27 -27.25
N GLN A 302 -17.89 14.48 -26.18
CA GLN A 302 -19.00 13.66 -25.68
C GLN A 302 -19.72 14.23 -24.44
N PHE A 303 -19.29 15.38 -23.94
CA PHE A 303 -19.94 16.06 -22.83
C PHE A 303 -20.54 17.44 -23.24
N ALA A 304 -21.28 17.49 -24.32
CA ALA A 304 -22.22 18.59 -24.51
C ALA A 304 -23.37 18.39 -23.50
N PRO A 305 -23.67 19.35 -22.63
CA PRO A 305 -24.85 19.27 -21.79
C PRO A 305 -26.07 19.23 -22.72
N LYS A 306 -26.88 18.18 -22.62
CA LYS A 306 -28.21 18.20 -23.25
C LYS A 306 -29.01 19.30 -22.55
N GLU A 307 -29.08 20.45 -23.16
CA GLU A 307 -30.06 21.49 -22.81
C GLU A 307 -31.46 20.86 -22.89
N ARG A 308 -32.04 20.65 -21.74
CA ARG A 308 -33.47 20.34 -21.65
C ARG A 308 -34.23 21.59 -22.02
N CYS A 309 -34.66 21.65 -23.28
CA CYS A 309 -35.57 22.68 -23.77
C CYS A 309 -36.91 22.50 -23.03
N LEU A 310 -37.11 23.27 -21.97
CA LEU A 310 -38.41 23.42 -21.29
C LEU A 310 -39.37 24.17 -22.21
N LYS A 311 -40.14 23.46 -23.04
CA LYS A 311 -41.29 24.00 -23.75
C LYS A 311 -42.29 24.47 -22.71
N ARG A 312 -42.35 25.76 -22.44
CA ARG A 312 -43.46 26.42 -21.75
C ARG A 312 -44.73 26.29 -22.62
N LYS A 313 -45.65 25.41 -22.24
CA LYS A 313 -47.01 25.46 -22.75
C LYS A 313 -47.67 26.72 -22.24
N ARG A 314 -47.88 27.73 -23.12
CA ARG A 314 -48.82 28.78 -22.90
C ARG A 314 -50.24 28.19 -22.90
N LYS A 315 -50.91 28.23 -21.76
CA LYS A 315 -52.36 28.11 -21.69
C LYS A 315 -52.96 29.43 -22.15
N THR A 316 -53.53 29.48 -23.35
CA THR A 316 -54.50 30.46 -23.76
C THR A 316 -55.82 30.11 -23.11
N GLY A 317 -56.35 31.06 -22.32
CA GLY A 317 -57.68 30.92 -21.75
C GLY A 317 -58.77 31.32 -22.77
N LEU A 318 -59.90 30.78 -22.58
CA LEU A 318 -61.23 31.33 -22.76
C LEU A 318 -62.07 30.78 -21.64
#